data_b624087a52a0934f5886ebb52764aecf
#
_entry.id   b624087a52a0934f5886ebb52764aecf
#
_cell.length_a   1.000
_cell.length_b   1.000
_cell.length_c   1.000
_cell.angle_alpha   90.00
_cell.angle_beta   90.00
_cell.angle_gamma   90.00
#
_symmetry.space_group_name_H-M   'P 1'
#
loop_
_entity.id
_entity.type
_entity.pdbx_description
1 polymer ?
#
loop_
_entity_poly.entity_id
_entity_poly.type
_entity_poly.pdbx_seq_one_letter_code
_entity_poly.pdbx_strand_id
1 'polypeptide(L)'
;MKIRAPFLKSVIALICVVTLSGCTIYQSIGKSVGSYLHPVSGYNFVHIDSGAWDQRNAVVYFYRTHSQWAADEIEAPSVYIDGKHYFNIRNNSFTWLEVKPGERHIAMRRPLLGLEGLNSFSLSLIADATLSVEPGGIYYLRYNELTEPERRHPDLDPDHPLASGDLRLVTRSYAMQSDQIVSTLFLNSDLLAPNRAGASIVEVNEDMDYKKRKAELAEERELELEWLKQQGQYESASWYWPFGGGPTVPLESDQKLEALEQDYAQLELERKQRREAESGGGWWIF
;
A
#
# COMPACT_ATOMS: atom_id res chain seq x y z
N MET A 1 30.95 -31.22 -32.05
CA MET A 1 29.85 -30.29 -32.40
C MET A 1 30.14 -28.93 -31.74
N LYS A 2 30.65 -27.93 -32.50
CA LYS A 2 30.98 -26.60 -31.94
C LYS A 2 29.71 -25.77 -31.91
N ILE A 3 29.15 -25.56 -30.72
CA ILE A 3 28.02 -24.64 -30.51
C ILE A 3 28.53 -23.22 -30.82
N ARG A 4 27.92 -22.55 -31.80
CA ARG A 4 28.32 -21.20 -32.21
C ARG A 4 28.05 -20.20 -31.07
N ALA A 5 29.06 -19.42 -30.73
CA ALA A 5 29.03 -18.43 -29.63
C ALA A 5 27.79 -17.51 -29.60
N PRO A 6 27.17 -17.08 -30.72
CA PRO A 6 25.96 -16.28 -30.69
C PRO A 6 24.73 -17.04 -30.16
N PHE A 7 24.64 -18.34 -30.43
CA PHE A 7 23.53 -19.16 -29.95
C PHE A 7 23.55 -19.31 -28.42
N LEU A 8 24.73 -19.48 -27.83
CA LEU A 8 24.91 -19.59 -26.39
C LEU A 8 24.54 -18.27 -25.70
N LYS A 9 24.89 -17.10 -26.24
CA LYS A 9 24.50 -15.78 -25.70
C LYS A 9 22.99 -15.56 -25.74
N SER A 10 22.33 -15.99 -26.83
CA SER A 10 20.86 -15.88 -26.94
C SER A 10 20.14 -16.78 -25.94
N VAL A 11 20.64 -17.99 -25.69
CA VAL A 11 20.08 -18.91 -24.70
C VAL A 11 20.27 -18.38 -23.29
N ILE A 12 21.44 -17.83 -22.97
CA ILE A 12 21.69 -17.20 -21.66
C ILE A 12 20.78 -15.99 -21.45
N ALA A 13 20.61 -15.11 -22.45
CA ALA A 13 19.70 -13.96 -22.36
C ALA A 13 18.25 -14.39 -22.15
N LEU A 14 17.81 -15.45 -22.84
CA LEU A 14 16.47 -16.01 -22.67
C LEU A 14 16.25 -16.57 -21.25
N ILE A 15 17.24 -17.30 -20.72
CA ILE A 15 17.21 -17.83 -19.35
C ILE A 15 17.15 -16.68 -18.32
N CYS A 16 17.94 -15.61 -18.50
CA CYS A 16 17.89 -14.44 -17.61
C CYS A 16 16.54 -13.74 -17.64
N VAL A 17 15.90 -13.58 -18.79
CA VAL A 17 14.56 -12.98 -18.90
C VAL A 17 13.52 -13.85 -18.19
N VAL A 18 13.57 -15.17 -18.33
CA VAL A 18 12.64 -16.10 -17.68
C VAL A 18 12.83 -16.12 -16.16
N THR A 19 14.08 -16.03 -15.67
CA THR A 19 14.33 -16.01 -14.20
C THR A 19 13.92 -14.69 -13.55
N LEU A 20 14.07 -13.56 -14.24
CA LEU A 20 13.61 -12.25 -13.74
C LEU A 20 12.07 -12.17 -13.69
N SER A 21 11.39 -12.75 -14.67
CA SER A 21 9.92 -12.84 -14.67
C SER A 21 9.39 -13.79 -13.58
N GLY A 22 10.14 -14.84 -13.25
CA GLY A 22 9.75 -15.84 -12.25
C GLY A 22 9.61 -15.28 -10.84
N CYS A 23 10.45 -14.31 -10.44
CA CYS A 23 10.37 -13.71 -9.11
C CYS A 23 9.08 -12.89 -8.93
N THR A 24 8.64 -12.15 -9.93
CA THR A 24 7.41 -11.35 -9.84
C THR A 24 6.16 -12.21 -9.84
N ILE A 25 6.13 -13.28 -10.64
CA ILE A 25 5.02 -14.25 -10.66
C ILE A 25 4.95 -15.00 -9.32
N TYR A 26 6.06 -15.45 -8.77
CA TYR A 26 6.09 -16.16 -7.48
C TYR A 26 5.61 -15.27 -6.33
N GLN A 27 6.03 -14.01 -6.28
CA GLN A 27 5.52 -13.04 -5.31
C GLN A 27 4.02 -12.79 -5.48
N SER A 28 3.53 -12.72 -6.71
CA SER A 28 2.12 -12.51 -6.99
C SER A 28 1.26 -13.71 -6.55
N ILE A 29 1.67 -14.94 -6.86
CA ILE A 29 0.98 -16.16 -6.41
C ILE A 29 0.94 -16.25 -4.88
N GLY A 30 2.05 -15.98 -4.19
CA GLY A 30 2.09 -16.00 -2.73
C GLY A 30 1.17 -14.97 -2.06
N LYS A 31 0.87 -13.87 -2.73
CA LYS A 31 0.03 -12.78 -2.21
C LYS A 31 -1.46 -13.08 -2.27
N SER A 32 -1.92 -13.90 -3.19
CA SER A 32 -3.34 -14.20 -3.39
C SER A 32 -3.81 -15.52 -2.74
N VAL A 33 -2.90 -16.29 -2.16
CA VAL A 33 -3.27 -17.53 -1.46
C VAL A 33 -4.17 -17.24 -0.27
N GLY A 34 -5.33 -17.87 -0.27
CA GLY A 34 -6.39 -17.61 0.68
C GLY A 34 -6.23 -18.28 2.04
N SER A 35 -7.32 -18.27 2.80
CA SER A 35 -7.36 -18.76 4.19
C SER A 35 -7.14 -20.25 4.34
N TYR A 36 -7.39 -21.02 3.29
CA TYR A 36 -7.21 -22.47 3.33
C TYR A 36 -5.77 -22.90 3.64
N LEU A 37 -4.80 -22.26 2.97
CA LEU A 37 -3.38 -22.60 3.17
C LEU A 37 -2.73 -21.78 4.29
N HIS A 38 -3.20 -20.57 4.52
CA HIS A 38 -2.63 -19.63 5.48
C HIS A 38 -3.74 -18.91 6.26
N PRO A 39 -4.29 -19.53 7.29
CA PRO A 39 -5.29 -18.89 8.14
C PRO A 39 -4.70 -17.64 8.83
N VAL A 40 -5.56 -16.69 9.10
CA VAL A 40 -5.18 -15.48 9.84
C VAL A 40 -4.86 -15.85 11.29
N SER A 41 -3.75 -15.38 11.80
CA SER A 41 -3.24 -15.67 13.15
C SER A 41 -2.91 -14.41 13.95
N GLY A 42 -3.41 -13.25 13.54
CA GLY A 42 -3.22 -12.00 14.25
C GLY A 42 -4.01 -11.92 15.57
N TYR A 43 -3.91 -10.81 16.28
CA TYR A 43 -4.63 -10.58 17.53
C TYR A 43 -6.13 -10.33 17.29
N ASN A 44 -6.92 -10.51 18.35
CA ASN A 44 -8.35 -10.19 18.33
C ASN A 44 -8.57 -8.70 18.06
N PHE A 45 -9.76 -8.36 17.56
CA PHE A 45 -10.10 -6.99 17.28
C PHE A 45 -9.87 -6.08 18.50
N VAL A 46 -9.10 -5.03 18.27
CA VAL A 46 -8.93 -3.90 19.18
C VAL A 46 -9.14 -2.64 18.35
N HIS A 47 -9.95 -1.73 18.88
CA HIS A 47 -10.15 -0.44 18.23
C HIS A 47 -8.84 0.36 18.29
N ILE A 48 -8.44 0.95 17.16
CA ILE A 48 -7.25 1.81 17.14
C ILE A 48 -7.46 3.02 18.06
N ASP A 49 -6.46 3.32 18.88
CA ASP A 49 -6.49 4.50 19.74
C ASP A 49 -6.44 5.79 18.91
N SER A 50 -7.12 6.81 19.39
CA SER A 50 -7.16 8.11 18.71
C SER A 50 -5.78 8.79 18.57
N GLY A 51 -4.81 8.42 19.42
CA GLY A 51 -3.42 8.86 19.32
C GLY A 51 -2.57 8.11 18.29
N ALA A 52 -3.04 6.95 17.82
CA ALA A 52 -2.29 6.08 16.92
C ALA A 52 -2.37 6.49 15.43
N TRP A 53 -3.10 7.56 15.12
CA TRP A 53 -3.26 8.08 13.76
C TRP A 53 -3.52 9.59 13.75
N ASP A 54 -3.27 10.26 12.63
CA ASP A 54 -3.44 11.69 12.50
C ASP A 54 -4.92 12.05 12.33
N GLN A 55 -5.51 12.79 13.28
CA GLN A 55 -6.91 13.21 13.25
C GLN A 55 -7.27 14.14 12.06
N ARG A 56 -6.30 14.63 11.33
CA ARG A 56 -6.49 15.33 10.04
C ARG A 56 -6.80 14.37 8.89
N ASN A 57 -6.54 13.08 9.08
CA ASN A 57 -6.85 11.99 8.17
C ASN A 57 -8.14 11.27 8.60
N ALA A 58 -8.44 10.14 7.99
CA ALA A 58 -9.52 9.25 8.35
C ALA A 58 -9.01 7.81 8.49
N VAL A 59 -9.72 6.99 9.26
CA VAL A 59 -9.45 5.56 9.38
C VAL A 59 -10.56 4.77 8.70
N VAL A 60 -10.17 3.84 7.85
CA VAL A 60 -11.09 2.91 7.19
C VAL A 60 -10.74 1.50 7.64
N TYR A 61 -11.67 0.87 8.36
CA TYR A 61 -11.61 -0.55 8.70
C TYR A 61 -12.18 -1.37 7.56
N PHE A 62 -11.50 -2.45 7.22
CA PHE A 62 -11.99 -3.51 6.35
C PHE A 62 -12.08 -4.78 7.16
N TYR A 63 -13.19 -5.50 7.06
CA TYR A 63 -13.32 -6.79 7.74
C TYR A 63 -14.18 -7.78 6.98
N ARG A 64 -13.90 -9.05 7.21
CA ARG A 64 -14.63 -10.20 6.70
C ARG A 64 -14.83 -11.17 7.86
N THR A 65 -16.08 -11.46 8.18
CA THR A 65 -16.43 -12.41 9.24
C THR A 65 -16.14 -13.84 8.78
N HIS A 66 -16.10 -14.77 9.73
CA HIS A 66 -15.89 -16.17 9.43
C HIS A 66 -17.04 -16.77 8.61
N SER A 67 -16.69 -17.51 7.56
CA SER A 67 -17.60 -18.42 6.89
C SER A 67 -16.85 -19.66 6.41
N GLN A 68 -17.54 -20.81 6.32
CA GLN A 68 -16.92 -22.04 5.84
C GLN A 68 -16.48 -21.90 4.39
N TRP A 69 -17.28 -21.25 3.56
CA TRP A 69 -16.95 -21.00 2.18
C TRP A 69 -15.65 -20.19 2.03
N ALA A 70 -15.51 -19.13 2.83
CA ALA A 70 -14.30 -18.31 2.82
C ALA A 70 -13.09 -19.03 3.43
N ALA A 71 -13.31 -20.02 4.32
CA ALA A 71 -12.23 -20.84 4.85
C ALA A 71 -11.64 -21.80 3.81
N ASP A 72 -12.47 -22.27 2.89
CA ASP A 72 -12.09 -23.19 1.82
C ASP A 72 -11.60 -22.45 0.55
N GLU A 73 -11.61 -21.12 0.57
CA GLU A 73 -11.21 -20.27 -0.54
C GLU A 73 -9.70 -20.34 -0.79
N ILE A 74 -9.31 -20.60 -2.04
CA ILE A 74 -7.90 -20.64 -2.44
C ILE A 74 -7.35 -19.21 -2.59
N GLU A 75 -8.14 -18.29 -3.12
CA GLU A 75 -7.74 -16.93 -3.43
C GLU A 75 -8.63 -15.91 -2.72
N ALA A 76 -8.05 -15.19 -1.76
CA ALA A 76 -8.74 -14.14 -1.06
C ALA A 76 -8.89 -12.88 -1.95
N PRO A 77 -10.05 -12.18 -1.89
CA PRO A 77 -10.27 -10.96 -2.65
C PRO A 77 -9.26 -9.86 -2.36
N SER A 78 -8.83 -9.19 -3.41
CA SER A 78 -7.86 -8.10 -3.38
C SER A 78 -8.54 -6.76 -3.21
N VAL A 79 -8.04 -5.93 -2.32
CA VAL A 79 -8.54 -4.59 -2.02
C VAL A 79 -7.60 -3.55 -2.60
N TYR A 80 -8.17 -2.64 -3.39
CA TYR A 80 -7.50 -1.52 -4.02
C TYR A 80 -8.07 -0.21 -3.49
N ILE A 81 -7.18 0.76 -3.25
CA ILE A 81 -7.57 2.14 -2.93
C ILE A 81 -6.83 3.06 -3.89
N ASP A 82 -7.57 3.93 -4.54
CA ASP A 82 -7.07 4.86 -5.57
C ASP A 82 -6.22 4.13 -6.63
N GLY A 83 -6.69 2.95 -7.06
CA GLY A 83 -6.06 2.11 -8.07
C GLY A 83 -4.85 1.30 -7.60
N LYS A 84 -4.42 1.45 -6.34
CA LYS A 84 -3.28 0.73 -5.77
C LYS A 84 -3.74 -0.45 -4.91
N HIS A 85 -3.15 -1.63 -5.13
CA HIS A 85 -3.42 -2.82 -4.34
C HIS A 85 -2.77 -2.71 -2.94
N TYR A 86 -3.55 -2.93 -1.89
CA TYR A 86 -3.07 -2.85 -0.50
C TYR A 86 -2.99 -4.20 0.20
N PHE A 87 -4.03 -5.00 0.13
CA PHE A 87 -4.08 -6.32 0.80
C PHE A 87 -5.14 -7.22 0.18
N ASN A 88 -5.10 -8.51 0.54
CA ASN A 88 -6.15 -9.46 0.26
C ASN A 88 -6.92 -9.75 1.54
N ILE A 89 -8.27 -9.58 1.53
CA ILE A 89 -9.11 -9.77 2.71
C ILE A 89 -9.43 -11.25 2.91
N ARG A 90 -8.75 -11.89 3.86
CA ARG A 90 -8.90 -13.31 4.16
C ARG A 90 -10.08 -13.58 5.10
N ASN A 91 -10.51 -14.85 5.14
CA ASN A 91 -11.54 -15.30 6.05
C ASN A 91 -11.22 -14.92 7.50
N ASN A 92 -12.23 -14.51 8.25
CA ASN A 92 -12.13 -14.15 9.66
C ASN A 92 -11.06 -13.08 9.95
N SER A 93 -10.99 -12.03 9.13
CA SER A 93 -9.96 -11.00 9.29
C SER A 93 -10.49 -9.59 9.32
N PHE A 94 -9.74 -8.72 9.97
CA PHE A 94 -9.86 -7.28 9.83
C PHE A 94 -8.49 -6.64 9.62
N THR A 95 -8.52 -5.46 9.02
CA THR A 95 -7.40 -4.51 9.00
C THR A 95 -7.93 -3.09 9.02
N TRP A 96 -7.05 -2.12 9.16
CA TRP A 96 -7.39 -0.72 9.06
C TRP A 96 -6.33 0.02 8.22
N LEU A 97 -6.76 1.09 7.60
CA LEU A 97 -5.90 1.97 6.82
C LEU A 97 -6.20 3.41 7.19
N GLU A 98 -5.17 4.19 7.45
CA GLU A 98 -5.26 5.63 7.53
C GLU A 98 -5.20 6.22 6.13
N VAL A 99 -6.17 7.06 5.77
CA VAL A 99 -6.30 7.66 4.44
C VAL A 99 -6.49 9.17 4.54
N LYS A 100 -6.01 9.92 3.54
CA LYS A 100 -6.28 11.37 3.44
C LYS A 100 -7.77 11.62 3.24
N PRO A 101 -8.32 12.74 3.78
CA PRO A 101 -9.70 13.14 3.55
C PRO A 101 -10.02 13.34 2.06
N GLY A 102 -11.30 13.35 1.74
CA GLY A 102 -11.82 13.52 0.40
C GLY A 102 -12.35 12.22 -0.20
N GLU A 103 -12.51 12.19 -1.49
CA GLU A 103 -13.02 11.02 -2.20
C GLU A 103 -11.91 9.97 -2.37
N ARG A 104 -12.22 8.75 -1.93
CA ARG A 104 -11.34 7.57 -2.08
C ARG A 104 -12.02 6.56 -2.97
N HIS A 105 -11.39 6.20 -4.06
CA HIS A 105 -11.88 5.15 -4.94
C HIS A 105 -11.50 3.79 -4.35
N ILE A 106 -12.50 2.97 -4.03
CA ILE A 106 -12.33 1.65 -3.43
C ILE A 106 -12.79 0.61 -4.44
N ALA A 107 -11.89 -0.28 -4.84
CA ALA A 107 -12.22 -1.41 -5.68
C ALA A 107 -11.83 -2.72 -4.98
N MET A 108 -12.68 -3.73 -5.14
CA MET A 108 -12.41 -5.08 -4.68
C MET A 108 -12.56 -6.05 -5.84
N ARG A 109 -11.59 -6.93 -6.01
CA ARG A 109 -11.54 -7.86 -7.14
C ARG A 109 -11.16 -9.25 -6.66
N ARG A 110 -11.70 -10.27 -7.32
CA ARG A 110 -11.24 -11.64 -7.13
C ARG A 110 -10.07 -11.89 -8.09
N PRO A 111 -8.90 -12.23 -7.55
CA PRO A 111 -7.71 -12.50 -8.38
C PRO A 111 -7.90 -13.78 -9.21
N LEU A 112 -7.11 -13.92 -10.26
CA LEU A 112 -6.99 -15.16 -11.01
C LEU A 112 -5.60 -15.78 -10.74
N LEU A 113 -5.53 -16.79 -9.89
CA LEU A 113 -4.34 -17.63 -9.63
C LEU A 113 -3.03 -16.82 -9.47
N GLY A 114 -3.08 -15.74 -8.69
CA GLY A 114 -1.91 -14.92 -8.41
C GLY A 114 -1.43 -14.01 -9.55
N LEU A 115 -2.21 -13.85 -10.60
CA LEU A 115 -1.88 -13.00 -11.75
C LEU A 115 -2.25 -11.51 -11.52
N GLU A 116 -2.44 -11.08 -10.30
CA GLU A 116 -2.82 -9.71 -9.92
C GLU A 116 -1.86 -8.63 -10.41
N GLY A 117 -0.58 -8.95 -10.54
CA GLY A 117 0.43 -8.02 -11.06
C GLY A 117 0.27 -7.68 -12.55
N LEU A 118 -0.55 -8.44 -13.25
CA LEU A 118 -0.93 -8.22 -14.64
C LEU A 118 -2.34 -7.63 -14.64
N ASN A 119 -2.49 -6.32 -14.64
CA ASN A 119 -3.72 -5.52 -14.50
C ASN A 119 -4.96 -5.96 -15.32
N SER A 120 -4.86 -7.01 -16.10
CA SER A 120 -5.89 -7.51 -17.01
C SER A 120 -6.53 -8.86 -16.60
N PHE A 121 -6.05 -9.51 -15.52
CA PHE A 121 -6.50 -10.85 -15.14
C PHE A 121 -7.20 -10.89 -13.78
N SER A 122 -8.29 -10.17 -13.62
CA SER A 122 -9.23 -10.38 -12.52
C SER A 122 -10.47 -11.12 -13.00
N LEU A 123 -10.89 -12.16 -12.27
CA LEU A 123 -12.05 -12.97 -12.65
C LEU A 123 -13.36 -12.21 -12.49
N SER A 124 -13.50 -11.41 -11.46
CA SER A 124 -14.69 -10.61 -11.22
C SER A 124 -14.39 -9.37 -10.41
N LEU A 125 -15.04 -8.29 -10.78
CA LEU A 125 -15.17 -7.09 -9.98
C LEU A 125 -16.24 -7.33 -8.92
N ILE A 126 -15.85 -7.27 -7.64
CA ILE A 126 -16.75 -7.44 -6.49
C ILE A 126 -17.36 -6.11 -6.10
N ALA A 127 -16.54 -5.07 -6.05
CA ALA A 127 -16.96 -3.72 -5.72
C ALA A 127 -16.10 -2.69 -6.49
N ASP A 128 -16.76 -1.60 -6.87
CA ASP A 128 -16.14 -0.42 -7.47
C ASP A 128 -16.97 0.79 -7.02
N ALA A 129 -16.42 1.56 -6.09
CA ALA A 129 -17.16 2.61 -5.43
C ALA A 129 -16.25 3.76 -4.97
N THR A 130 -16.82 4.94 -4.88
CA THR A 130 -16.18 6.09 -4.26
C THR A 130 -16.73 6.29 -2.85
N LEU A 131 -15.86 6.38 -1.86
CA LEU A 131 -16.19 6.71 -0.47
C LEU A 131 -15.67 8.11 -0.17
N SER A 132 -16.57 9.02 0.21
CA SER A 132 -16.17 10.31 0.76
C SER A 132 -15.79 10.15 2.22
N VAL A 133 -14.58 10.52 2.60
CA VAL A 133 -14.06 10.43 3.97
C VAL A 133 -13.71 11.80 4.51
N GLU A 134 -14.13 12.06 5.74
CA GLU A 134 -13.91 13.33 6.42
C GLU A 134 -12.74 13.25 7.41
N PRO A 135 -12.05 14.36 7.72
CA PRO A 135 -11.04 14.40 8.76
C PRO A 135 -11.60 13.89 10.11
N GLY A 136 -10.85 13.06 10.80
CA GLY A 136 -11.28 12.44 12.07
C GLY A 136 -12.33 11.35 11.92
N GLY A 137 -12.78 11.06 10.69
CA GLY A 137 -13.79 10.04 10.42
C GLY A 137 -13.27 8.62 10.59
N ILE A 138 -14.14 7.73 11.07
CA ILE A 138 -13.86 6.29 11.18
C ILE A 138 -14.97 5.54 10.46
N TYR A 139 -14.57 4.77 9.45
CA TYR A 139 -15.46 4.07 8.53
C TYR A 139 -15.26 2.56 8.64
N TYR A 140 -16.33 1.78 8.46
CA TYR A 140 -16.30 0.32 8.56
C TYR A 140 -16.83 -0.29 7.27
N LEU A 141 -15.95 -0.96 6.53
CA LEU A 141 -16.29 -1.68 5.30
C LEU A 141 -16.32 -3.17 5.57
N ARG A 142 -17.51 -3.74 5.49
CA ARG A 142 -17.79 -5.16 5.66
C ARG A 142 -17.82 -5.85 4.31
N TYR A 143 -17.06 -6.91 4.15
CA TYR A 143 -17.16 -7.80 3.01
C TYR A 143 -17.86 -9.11 3.41
N ASN A 144 -18.92 -9.46 2.71
CA ASN A 144 -19.62 -10.73 2.88
C ASN A 144 -20.49 -11.03 1.66
N GLU A 145 -20.17 -12.09 0.96
CA GLU A 145 -20.90 -12.56 -0.24
C GLU A 145 -22.06 -13.52 0.07
N LEU A 146 -22.22 -13.97 1.30
CA LEU A 146 -23.20 -14.99 1.67
C LEU A 146 -24.45 -14.45 2.35
N THR A 147 -24.41 -13.23 2.83
CA THR A 147 -25.48 -12.65 3.63
C THR A 147 -26.01 -11.39 2.97
N GLU A 148 -27.31 -11.36 2.70
CA GLU A 148 -27.99 -10.16 2.22
C GLU A 148 -27.92 -9.02 3.22
N PRO A 149 -27.95 -7.76 2.74
CA PRO A 149 -27.86 -6.58 3.58
C PRO A 149 -29.08 -6.43 4.49
N GLU A 150 -28.88 -6.57 5.78
CA GLU A 150 -29.95 -6.35 6.77
C GLU A 150 -30.32 -4.85 6.90
N ARG A 151 -29.34 -3.94 6.79
CA ARG A 151 -29.56 -2.50 6.87
C ARG A 151 -28.56 -1.73 6.03
N ARG A 152 -29.05 -0.73 5.33
CA ARG A 152 -28.23 0.27 4.62
C ARG A 152 -27.60 1.25 5.61
N HIS A 153 -26.44 1.80 5.25
CA HIS A 153 -25.88 2.94 5.97
C HIS A 153 -26.78 4.16 5.78
N PRO A 154 -27.21 4.87 6.84
CA PRO A 154 -28.19 5.95 6.71
C PRO A 154 -27.69 7.13 5.86
N ASP A 155 -26.38 7.36 5.81
CA ASP A 155 -25.78 8.48 5.08
C ASP A 155 -25.47 8.17 3.62
N LEU A 156 -25.76 6.94 3.15
CA LEU A 156 -25.58 6.57 1.75
C LEU A 156 -26.88 6.59 0.97
N ASP A 157 -26.77 7.08 -0.28
CA ASP A 157 -27.85 6.93 -1.25
C ASP A 157 -28.18 5.43 -1.44
N PRO A 158 -29.45 5.05 -1.55
CA PRO A 158 -29.86 3.66 -1.78
C PRO A 158 -29.18 2.99 -2.98
N ASP A 159 -28.85 3.75 -4.01
CA ASP A 159 -28.22 3.26 -5.23
C ASP A 159 -26.68 3.26 -5.15
N HIS A 160 -26.13 3.71 -4.02
CA HIS A 160 -24.68 3.73 -3.84
C HIS A 160 -24.13 2.29 -3.78
N PRO A 161 -23.02 1.95 -4.50
CA PRO A 161 -22.48 0.59 -4.54
C PRO A 161 -22.12 0.02 -3.14
N LEU A 162 -21.72 0.87 -2.19
CA LEU A 162 -21.43 0.45 -0.81
C LEU A 162 -22.69 0.35 0.09
N ALA A 163 -23.89 0.60 -0.43
CA ALA A 163 -25.13 0.46 0.31
C ALA A 163 -25.70 -0.96 0.22
N SER A 164 -25.47 -1.69 -0.86
CA SER A 164 -26.15 -2.95 -1.17
C SER A 164 -25.28 -4.04 -1.79
N GLY A 165 -24.00 -3.83 -2.00
CA GLY A 165 -23.09 -4.86 -2.58
C GLY A 165 -22.54 -5.85 -1.55
N ASP A 166 -21.66 -6.74 -1.97
CA ASP A 166 -20.92 -7.65 -1.10
C ASP A 166 -19.95 -6.90 -0.18
N LEU A 167 -19.35 -5.80 -0.69
CA LEU A 167 -18.60 -4.83 0.12
C LEU A 167 -19.52 -3.67 0.50
N ARG A 168 -19.69 -3.42 1.79
CA ARG A 168 -20.62 -2.42 2.30
C ARG A 168 -20.02 -1.52 3.36
N LEU A 169 -20.41 -0.26 3.30
CA LEU A 169 -20.24 0.63 4.43
C LEU A 169 -21.31 0.31 5.47
N VAL A 170 -20.89 0.04 6.71
CA VAL A 170 -21.79 -0.24 7.83
C VAL A 170 -21.58 0.77 8.94
N THR A 171 -22.63 0.97 9.77
CA THR A 171 -22.50 1.85 10.93
C THR A 171 -21.58 1.26 11.99
N ARG A 172 -20.98 2.12 12.80
CA ARG A 172 -20.18 1.69 13.95
C ARG A 172 -20.96 0.75 14.87
N SER A 173 -22.23 1.07 15.15
CA SER A 173 -23.08 0.24 16.03
C SER A 173 -23.28 -1.18 15.47
N TYR A 174 -23.37 -1.34 14.15
CA TYR A 174 -23.45 -2.64 13.52
C TYR A 174 -22.08 -3.34 13.55
N ALA A 175 -21.01 -2.65 13.19
CA ALA A 175 -19.67 -3.23 13.17
C ALA A 175 -19.20 -3.73 14.55
N MET A 176 -19.68 -3.10 15.64
CA MET A 176 -19.33 -3.48 17.02
C MET A 176 -20.20 -4.61 17.59
N GLN A 177 -21.09 -5.23 16.84
CA GLN A 177 -21.79 -6.43 17.30
C GLN A 177 -20.79 -7.61 17.43
N SER A 178 -21.09 -8.52 18.34
CA SER A 178 -20.18 -9.61 18.72
C SER A 178 -19.83 -10.59 17.60
N ASP A 179 -20.66 -10.69 16.58
CA ASP A 179 -20.51 -11.53 15.39
C ASP A 179 -19.94 -10.76 14.17
N GLN A 180 -19.63 -9.48 14.31
CA GLN A 180 -19.06 -8.66 13.28
C GLN A 180 -17.54 -8.49 13.47
N ILE A 181 -16.99 -7.30 13.28
CA ILE A 181 -15.55 -7.06 13.34
C ILE A 181 -14.91 -7.53 14.66
N VAL A 182 -15.66 -7.49 15.76
CA VAL A 182 -15.22 -7.91 17.08
C VAL A 182 -14.84 -9.41 17.12
N SER A 183 -15.45 -10.23 16.28
CA SER A 183 -15.14 -11.66 16.17
C SER A 183 -13.91 -11.98 15.32
N THR A 184 -13.36 -10.98 14.63
CA THR A 184 -12.32 -11.18 13.61
C THR A 184 -10.90 -10.99 14.18
N LEU A 185 -9.91 -11.50 13.45
CA LEU A 185 -8.51 -11.42 13.79
C LEU A 185 -7.79 -10.41 12.91
N PHE A 186 -6.78 -9.74 13.45
CA PHE A 186 -5.97 -8.81 12.68
C PHE A 186 -5.26 -9.51 11.52
N LEU A 187 -5.41 -8.94 10.33
CA LEU A 187 -4.74 -9.41 9.12
C LEU A 187 -3.25 -9.07 9.22
N ASN A 188 -2.48 -9.98 9.81
CA ASN A 188 -1.05 -9.82 9.97
C ASN A 188 -0.32 -9.84 8.63
N SER A 189 0.76 -9.07 8.55
CA SER A 189 1.65 -9.03 7.39
C SER A 189 2.53 -10.28 7.40
N ASP A 190 2.04 -11.36 6.85
CA ASP A 190 2.86 -12.52 6.53
C ASP A 190 3.41 -12.43 5.09
N LEU A 191 4.17 -13.43 4.67
CA LEU A 191 4.73 -13.47 3.32
C LEU A 191 3.68 -13.43 2.21
N LEU A 192 2.43 -13.66 2.54
CA LEU A 192 1.29 -13.74 1.63
C LEU A 192 0.50 -12.44 1.57
N ALA A 193 0.63 -11.58 2.58
CA ALA A 193 0.02 -10.27 2.55
C ALA A 193 0.79 -9.33 1.61
N PRO A 194 0.16 -8.73 0.61
CA PRO A 194 0.86 -7.89 -0.37
C PRO A 194 1.40 -6.61 0.24
N ASN A 195 0.74 -6.11 1.28
CA ASN A 195 1.10 -4.87 1.95
C ASN A 195 0.90 -4.98 3.46
N ARG A 196 1.34 -3.96 4.19
CA ARG A 196 1.20 -3.91 5.63
C ARG A 196 -0.27 -3.72 6.00
N ALA A 197 -0.84 -4.70 6.67
CA ALA A 197 -2.08 -4.50 7.41
C ALA A 197 -1.82 -3.51 8.56
N GLY A 198 -2.81 -2.67 8.88
CA GLY A 198 -2.68 -1.64 9.91
C GLY A 198 -1.61 -0.60 9.57
N ALA A 199 -1.56 -0.16 8.31
CA ALA A 199 -0.59 0.82 7.86
C ALA A 199 -1.24 2.17 7.58
N SER A 200 -0.50 3.24 7.81
CA SER A 200 -0.82 4.53 7.26
C SER A 200 -0.51 4.54 5.76
N ILE A 201 -1.55 4.59 4.93
CA ILE A 201 -1.39 4.82 3.49
C ILE A 201 -0.73 6.19 3.24
N VAL A 202 -1.01 7.15 4.10
CA VAL A 202 -0.43 8.50 4.03
C VAL A 202 1.07 8.42 4.12
N GLU A 203 1.62 7.75 5.14
CA GLU A 203 3.06 7.58 5.29
C GLU A 203 3.70 6.85 4.10
N VAL A 204 3.05 5.77 3.62
CA VAL A 204 3.55 5.02 2.46
C VAL A 204 3.58 5.88 1.19
N ASN A 205 2.54 6.68 0.97
CA ASN A 205 2.49 7.56 -0.20
C ASN A 205 3.50 8.70 -0.10
N GLU A 206 3.65 9.32 1.07
CA GLU A 206 4.65 10.38 1.31
C GLU A 206 6.08 9.85 1.07
N ASP A 207 6.40 8.64 1.53
CA ASP A 207 7.69 7.99 1.27
C ASP A 207 7.92 7.72 -0.22
N MET A 208 6.87 7.33 -0.94
CA MET A 208 6.96 7.12 -2.39
C MET A 208 7.13 8.43 -3.14
N ASP A 209 6.39 9.46 -2.75
CA ASP A 209 6.49 10.79 -3.36
C ASP A 209 7.87 11.40 -3.13
N TYR A 210 8.43 11.26 -1.91
CA TYR A 210 9.80 11.66 -1.61
C TYR A 210 10.82 10.94 -2.52
N LYS A 211 10.73 9.61 -2.62
CA LYS A 211 11.65 8.82 -3.47
C LYS A 211 11.54 9.20 -4.94
N LYS A 212 10.32 9.41 -5.43
CA LYS A 212 10.07 9.85 -6.80
C LYS A 212 10.68 11.23 -7.05
N ARG A 213 10.40 12.21 -6.17
CA ARG A 213 10.92 13.57 -6.31
C ARG A 213 12.44 13.63 -6.21
N LYS A 214 13.03 12.80 -5.33
CA LYS A 214 14.49 12.67 -5.21
C LYS A 214 15.12 12.13 -6.51
N ALA A 215 14.49 11.16 -7.17
CA ALA A 215 14.95 10.63 -8.45
C ALA A 215 14.84 11.67 -9.57
N GLU A 216 13.72 12.42 -9.64
CA GLU A 216 13.54 13.51 -10.59
C GLU A 216 14.61 14.60 -10.42
N LEU A 217 14.91 14.99 -9.17
CA LEU A 217 15.97 15.98 -8.89
C LEU A 217 17.36 15.47 -9.25
N ALA A 218 17.61 14.17 -9.15
CA ALA A 218 18.87 13.58 -9.63
C ALA A 218 19.01 13.70 -11.15
N GLU A 219 17.94 13.50 -11.91
CA GLU A 219 17.93 13.70 -13.35
C GLU A 219 18.05 15.20 -13.70
N GLU A 220 17.33 16.10 -13.00
CA GLU A 220 17.47 17.55 -13.16
C GLU A 220 18.93 17.99 -12.94
N ARG A 221 19.58 17.42 -11.92
CA ARG A 221 20.99 17.70 -11.59
C ARG A 221 21.96 17.29 -12.71
N GLU A 222 21.76 16.15 -13.32
CA GLU A 222 22.60 15.68 -14.43
C GLU A 222 22.47 16.63 -15.63
N LEU A 223 21.23 17.03 -15.97
CA LEU A 223 20.97 18.00 -17.03
C LEU A 223 21.59 19.38 -16.75
N GLU A 224 21.48 19.87 -15.52
CA GLU A 224 22.08 21.13 -15.09
C GLU A 224 23.61 21.08 -15.18
N LEU A 225 24.24 19.98 -14.77
CA LEU A 225 25.69 19.79 -14.92
C LEU A 225 26.13 19.75 -16.39
N GLU A 226 25.39 19.10 -17.26
CA GLU A 226 25.69 19.08 -18.70
C GLU A 226 25.58 20.48 -19.30
N TRP A 227 24.54 21.24 -18.92
CA TRP A 227 24.37 22.62 -19.34
C TRP A 227 25.54 23.52 -18.88
N LEU A 228 25.96 23.41 -17.61
CA LEU A 228 27.09 24.18 -17.07
C LEU A 228 28.41 23.82 -17.75
N LYS A 229 28.62 22.57 -18.12
CA LYS A 229 29.79 22.16 -18.94
C LYS A 229 29.81 22.86 -20.32
N GLN A 230 28.64 22.96 -20.96
CA GLN A 230 28.52 23.64 -22.25
C GLN A 230 28.74 25.15 -22.12
N GLN A 231 28.39 25.79 -21.00
CA GLN A 231 28.60 27.17 -20.69
C GLN A 231 30.04 27.51 -20.23
N GLY A 232 30.88 26.49 -20.03
CA GLY A 232 32.22 26.68 -19.49
C GLY A 232 32.27 27.03 -17.99
N GLN A 233 31.17 26.76 -17.28
CA GLN A 233 31.03 26.98 -15.85
C GLN A 233 31.25 25.68 -15.05
N TYR A 234 32.14 24.84 -15.55
CA TYR A 234 32.50 23.57 -14.94
C TYR A 234 34.01 23.37 -15.03
N GLU A 235 34.67 23.21 -13.90
CA GLU A 235 36.10 22.88 -13.85
C GLU A 235 36.32 21.39 -13.98
N SER A 236 37.14 20.98 -14.94
CA SER A 236 37.50 19.57 -15.09
C SER A 236 38.51 19.15 -14.01
N ALA A 237 38.39 17.95 -13.50
CA ALA A 237 39.38 17.40 -12.58
C ALA A 237 40.78 17.36 -13.22
N SER A 238 41.81 17.71 -12.45
CA SER A 238 43.19 17.61 -12.91
C SER A 238 43.59 16.15 -13.05
N TRP A 239 44.45 15.85 -14.05
CA TRP A 239 44.91 14.48 -14.31
C TRP A 239 45.62 13.83 -13.10
N TYR A 240 46.21 14.63 -12.20
CA TYR A 240 46.90 14.18 -10.98
C TYR A 240 46.01 14.20 -9.73
N TRP A 241 44.79 14.75 -9.80
CA TRP A 241 43.82 14.79 -8.71
C TRP A 241 42.42 14.54 -9.23
N PRO A 242 42.06 13.28 -9.43
CA PRO A 242 40.78 12.92 -10.06
C PRO A 242 39.55 13.26 -9.22
N PHE A 243 39.71 13.63 -7.95
CA PHE A 243 38.64 14.03 -7.05
C PHE A 243 38.42 15.56 -7.00
N GLY A 244 39.14 16.32 -7.83
CA GLY A 244 38.96 17.75 -7.98
C GLY A 244 38.09 18.07 -9.19
N GLY A 245 37.61 19.30 -9.27
CA GLY A 245 36.70 19.76 -10.33
C GLY A 245 35.24 19.81 -9.85
N GLY A 246 34.40 20.43 -10.64
CA GLY A 246 33.00 20.60 -10.34
C GLY A 246 32.41 21.88 -10.92
N PRO A 247 31.12 22.15 -10.70
CA PRO A 247 30.49 23.38 -11.12
C PRO A 247 31.08 24.58 -10.37
N THR A 248 31.28 25.70 -11.06
CA THR A 248 31.80 26.94 -10.48
C THR A 248 30.70 27.81 -9.86
N VAL A 249 29.44 27.42 -10.05
CA VAL A 249 28.25 28.03 -9.47
C VAL A 249 27.45 27.01 -8.70
N PRO A 250 26.72 27.40 -7.63
CA PRO A 250 25.83 26.49 -6.92
C PRO A 250 24.74 25.93 -7.85
N LEU A 251 24.47 24.63 -7.75
CA LEU A 251 23.39 24.00 -8.49
C LEU A 251 22.03 24.30 -7.85
N GLU A 252 21.06 24.67 -8.67
CA GLU A 252 19.68 24.86 -8.21
C GLU A 252 19.05 23.54 -7.78
N SER A 253 19.36 22.45 -8.48
CA SER A 253 18.94 21.09 -8.15
C SER A 253 19.45 20.62 -6.78
N ASP A 254 20.69 20.98 -6.39
CA ASP A 254 21.24 20.65 -5.06
C ASP A 254 20.50 21.41 -3.95
N GLN A 255 20.12 22.66 -4.16
CA GLN A 255 19.32 23.45 -3.21
C GLN A 255 17.91 22.86 -3.04
N LYS A 256 17.27 22.47 -4.14
CA LYS A 256 15.96 21.80 -4.11
C LYS A 256 16.04 20.45 -3.39
N LEU A 257 17.12 19.70 -3.61
CA LEU A 257 17.33 18.41 -2.94
C LEU A 257 17.52 18.58 -1.43
N GLU A 258 18.32 19.58 -1.02
CA GLU A 258 18.53 19.87 0.40
C GLU A 258 17.21 20.28 1.08
N ALA A 259 16.40 21.12 0.45
CA ALA A 259 15.09 21.50 0.96
C ALA A 259 14.16 20.28 1.08
N LEU A 260 14.12 19.41 0.08
CA LEU A 260 13.32 18.18 0.09
C LEU A 260 13.76 17.23 1.23
N GLU A 261 15.07 17.10 1.46
CA GLU A 261 15.62 16.26 2.53
C GLU A 261 15.31 16.84 3.92
N GLN A 262 15.33 18.15 4.07
CA GLN A 262 14.94 18.83 5.32
C GLN A 262 13.45 18.63 5.63
N ASP A 263 12.57 18.82 4.64
CA ASP A 263 11.14 18.63 4.79
C ASP A 263 10.82 17.17 5.17
N TYR A 264 11.48 16.21 4.51
CA TYR A 264 11.29 14.80 4.82
C TYR A 264 11.84 14.42 6.20
N ALA A 265 12.96 14.98 6.62
CA ALA A 265 13.50 14.77 7.96
C ALA A 265 12.58 15.31 9.07
N GLN A 266 11.91 16.45 8.84
CA GLN A 266 10.91 16.97 9.77
C GLN A 266 9.69 16.03 9.85
N LEU A 267 9.21 15.55 8.72
CA LEU A 267 8.10 14.59 8.66
C LEU A 267 8.44 13.29 9.44
N GLU A 268 9.64 12.75 9.27
CA GLU A 268 10.12 11.57 10.00
C GLU A 268 10.21 11.83 11.51
N LEU A 269 10.64 13.03 11.91
CA LEU A 269 10.69 13.43 13.32
C LEU A 269 9.28 13.49 13.92
N GLU A 270 8.31 14.09 13.22
CA GLU A 270 6.91 14.14 13.65
C GLU A 270 6.32 12.74 13.80
N ARG A 271 6.57 11.85 12.84
CA ARG A 271 6.15 10.44 12.88
C ARG A 271 6.76 9.71 14.08
N LYS A 272 8.03 9.96 14.36
CA LYS A 272 8.73 9.37 15.52
C LYS A 272 8.14 9.85 16.85
N GLN A 273 7.91 11.16 16.99
CA GLN A 273 7.30 11.74 18.19
C GLN A 273 5.88 11.20 18.43
N ARG A 274 5.10 11.03 17.38
CA ARG A 274 3.76 10.42 17.45
C ARG A 274 3.86 8.98 17.97
N ARG A 275 4.73 8.15 17.39
CA ARG A 275 4.93 6.76 17.83
C ARG A 275 5.45 6.64 19.27
N GLU A 276 6.30 7.56 19.70
CA GLU A 276 6.79 7.60 21.10
C GLU A 276 5.70 8.03 22.08
N ALA A 277 4.84 8.99 21.72
CA ALA A 277 3.68 9.37 22.51
C ALA A 277 2.70 8.20 22.70
N GLU A 278 2.50 7.39 21.67
CA GLU A 278 1.67 6.18 21.71
C GLU A 278 2.26 5.10 22.62
N SER A 279 3.58 4.88 22.53
CA SER A 279 4.27 3.85 23.34
C SER A 279 4.37 4.21 24.83
N GLY A 280 4.38 5.51 25.16
CA GLY A 280 4.46 6.01 26.54
C GLY A 280 3.11 5.93 27.31
N GLY A 281 1.99 5.73 26.61
CA GLY A 281 0.66 5.62 27.26
C GLY A 281 0.32 4.23 27.80
N GLY A 282 1.11 3.20 27.50
CA GLY A 282 0.81 1.80 27.77
C GLY A 282 1.32 1.21 29.09
N TRP A 283 1.99 1.97 29.95
CA TRP A 283 2.67 1.42 31.15
C TRP A 283 1.95 1.57 32.49
N TRP A 284 0.73 2.07 32.53
CA TRP A 284 0.00 2.28 33.79
C TRP A 284 -1.37 1.60 33.85
N ILE A 285 -1.45 0.30 33.53
CA ILE A 285 -2.59 -0.54 33.92
C ILE A 285 -2.05 -1.84 34.50
N PHE A 286 -1.74 -1.82 35.78
CA PHE A 286 -1.77 -2.96 36.68
C PHE A 286 -2.73 -2.64 37.81
#